data_9b91c11589ee1ffee835e4598ab79d11
#
_entry.id   9b91c11589ee1ffee835e4598ab79d11
#
_cell.length_a   1.000
_cell.length_b   1.000
_cell.length_c   1.000
_cell.angle_alpha   90.00
_cell.angle_beta   90.00
_cell.angle_gamma   90.00
#
_symmetry.space_group_name_H-M   'P 1'
#
loop_
_entity.id
_entity.type
_entity.pdbx_description
1 polymer ?
#
loop_
_entity_poly.entity_id
_entity_poly.type
_entity_poly.pdbx_seq_one_letter_code
_entity_poly.pdbx_strand_id
1 'polypeptide(L)'
;MTFRTTAVTAFAAAALLTPVLLGPAAANATPSTGVSAVTLAHTDIPAGLLPFIPQGAHVEVREITIAPGGTTGWHYHDAQIYGLVRQGTLTHPGADCKPVVYRAGQIIEEPGGKANTHEGTNLGTVPVILDVLYVMPPGKPLSEDADAPACAQP
;
A
#
# COMPACT_ATOMS: atom_id res chain seq x y z
N MET A 1 61.20 -62.20 15.25
CA MET A 1 60.40 -61.57 14.17
C MET A 1 59.13 -61.08 14.83
N THR A 2 59.02 -59.80 15.12
CA THR A 2 57.87 -59.15 15.86
C THR A 2 57.10 -58.34 14.82
N PHE A 3 55.88 -58.76 14.52
CA PHE A 3 54.96 -57.99 13.65
C PHE A 3 54.29 -56.89 14.46
N ARG A 4 54.50 -55.62 14.07
CA ARG A 4 53.76 -54.45 14.60
C ARG A 4 52.51 -54.23 13.78
N THR A 5 51.34 -54.36 14.39
CA THR A 5 50.03 -54.02 13.80
C THR A 5 49.77 -52.54 14.01
N THR A 6 49.66 -51.77 12.93
CA THR A 6 49.27 -50.37 12.93
C THR A 6 47.77 -50.28 12.85
N ALA A 7 47.10 -49.72 13.87
CA ALA A 7 45.68 -49.43 13.85
C ALA A 7 45.45 -48.12 13.12
N VAL A 8 44.62 -48.15 12.05
CA VAL A 8 44.15 -46.97 11.34
C VAL A 8 42.81 -46.51 11.96
N THR A 9 42.84 -45.38 12.59
CA THR A 9 41.65 -44.75 13.17
C THR A 9 40.97 -43.92 12.09
N ALA A 10 39.76 -44.35 11.62
CA ALA A 10 38.92 -43.59 10.70
C ALA A 10 38.13 -42.51 11.47
N PHE A 11 38.36 -41.25 11.18
CA PHE A 11 37.56 -40.15 11.67
C PHE A 11 36.31 -39.97 10.76
N ALA A 12 35.15 -40.26 11.29
CA ALA A 12 33.88 -39.94 10.64
C ALA A 12 33.55 -38.48 10.91
N ALA A 13 33.59 -37.64 9.88
CA ALA A 13 33.13 -36.26 9.95
C ALA A 13 31.60 -36.23 9.83
N ALA A 14 30.90 -35.96 10.92
CA ALA A 14 29.45 -35.71 10.93
C ALA A 14 29.18 -34.29 10.41
N ALA A 15 28.64 -34.17 9.21
CA ALA A 15 28.16 -32.93 8.66
C ALA A 15 26.84 -32.51 9.39
N LEU A 16 26.88 -31.49 10.22
CA LEU A 16 25.71 -30.88 10.84
C LEU A 16 24.98 -30.04 9.77
N LEU A 17 23.91 -30.57 9.21
CA LEU A 17 22.95 -29.79 8.40
C LEU A 17 22.14 -28.90 9.35
N THR A 18 22.48 -27.63 9.43
CA THR A 18 21.64 -26.63 10.10
C THR A 18 20.44 -26.33 9.20
N PRO A 19 19.18 -26.47 9.71
CA PRO A 19 18.02 -26.04 8.95
C PRO A 19 18.06 -24.51 8.81
N VAL A 20 18.08 -24.02 7.58
CA VAL A 20 17.84 -22.61 7.27
C VAL A 20 16.35 -22.37 7.53
N LEU A 21 16.02 -21.74 8.65
CA LEU A 21 14.68 -21.20 8.90
C LEU A 21 14.46 -20.03 7.92
N LEU A 22 13.73 -20.28 6.82
CA LEU A 22 13.16 -19.18 6.04
C LEU A 22 12.16 -18.47 6.95
N GLY A 23 12.54 -17.32 7.47
CA GLY A 23 11.62 -16.39 8.12
C GLY A 23 10.53 -15.98 7.14
N PRO A 24 9.35 -15.55 7.62
CA PRO A 24 8.31 -15.00 6.75
C PRO A 24 8.95 -13.89 5.91
N ALA A 25 8.73 -13.93 4.59
CA ALA A 25 9.13 -12.85 3.70
C ALA A 25 8.50 -11.56 4.26
N ALA A 26 9.32 -10.55 4.53
CA ALA A 26 8.80 -9.26 4.91
C ALA A 26 7.89 -8.77 3.79
N ALA A 27 6.63 -8.46 4.12
CA ALA A 27 5.73 -7.81 3.21
C ALA A 27 6.39 -6.52 2.72
N ASN A 28 6.65 -6.39 1.43
CA ASN A 28 7.26 -5.20 0.84
C ASN A 28 6.14 -4.25 0.41
N ALA A 29 5.63 -3.46 1.37
CA ALA A 29 4.80 -2.32 1.02
C ALA A 29 5.52 -1.45 -0.02
N THR A 30 4.82 -1.07 -1.08
CA THR A 30 5.41 -0.24 -2.15
C THR A 30 5.37 1.22 -1.67
N PRO A 31 6.52 1.87 -1.40
CA PRO A 31 6.52 3.22 -0.87
C PRO A 31 6.02 4.23 -1.91
N SER A 32 5.31 5.26 -1.46
CA SER A 32 4.96 6.40 -2.30
C SER A 32 6.21 7.17 -2.72
N THR A 33 6.23 7.68 -3.95
CA THR A 33 7.30 8.53 -4.47
C THR A 33 6.73 9.73 -5.24
N GLY A 34 7.34 10.91 -5.06
CA GLY A 34 6.90 12.12 -5.76
C GLY A 34 5.50 12.60 -5.34
N VAL A 35 5.03 12.23 -4.16
CA VAL A 35 3.72 12.61 -3.61
C VAL A 35 3.88 13.62 -2.49
N SER A 36 3.05 14.65 -2.50
CA SER A 36 2.86 15.58 -1.39
C SER A 36 1.38 15.77 -1.12
N ALA A 37 1.02 16.08 0.13
CA ALA A 37 -0.36 16.29 0.51
C ALA A 37 -0.49 17.46 1.49
N VAL A 38 -1.60 18.22 1.34
CA VAL A 38 -1.97 19.32 2.22
C VAL A 38 -3.38 19.06 2.73
N THR A 39 -3.57 19.09 4.05
CA THR A 39 -4.90 19.04 4.66
C THR A 39 -5.60 20.40 4.47
N LEU A 40 -6.71 20.41 3.76
CA LEU A 40 -7.52 21.60 3.51
C LEU A 40 -8.53 21.85 4.64
N ALA A 41 -9.12 20.78 5.16
CA ALA A 41 -10.05 20.80 6.28
C ALA A 41 -10.09 19.45 6.97
N HIS A 42 -10.35 19.44 8.27
CA HIS A 42 -10.63 18.20 9.01
C HIS A 42 -11.54 18.46 10.21
N THR A 43 -12.28 17.44 10.62
CA THR A 43 -13.10 17.45 11.83
C THR A 43 -13.40 16.03 12.28
N ASP A 44 -13.69 15.86 13.57
CA ASP A 44 -14.21 14.61 14.11
C ASP A 44 -15.71 14.73 14.36
N ILE A 45 -16.48 13.77 13.85
CA ILE A 45 -17.92 13.63 14.10
C ILE A 45 -18.07 12.70 15.30
N PRO A 46 -18.61 13.18 16.43
CA PRO A 46 -18.82 12.34 17.61
C PRO A 46 -19.79 11.19 17.33
N ALA A 47 -19.56 10.06 18.02
CA ALA A 47 -20.50 8.93 18.00
C ALA A 47 -21.91 9.38 18.43
N GLY A 48 -22.93 8.90 17.72
CA GLY A 48 -24.34 9.21 17.99
C GLY A 48 -24.82 10.57 17.47
N LEU A 49 -23.94 11.42 16.92
CA LEU A 49 -24.36 12.72 16.36
C LEU A 49 -25.14 12.55 15.05
N LEU A 50 -24.68 11.68 14.17
CA LEU A 50 -25.33 11.42 12.88
C LEU A 50 -25.86 9.98 12.85
N PRO A 51 -27.17 9.78 12.59
CA PRO A 51 -27.78 8.44 12.65
C PRO A 51 -27.23 7.46 11.60
N PHE A 52 -26.69 7.97 10.49
CA PHE A 52 -26.09 7.16 9.43
C PHE A 52 -24.57 6.90 9.64
N ILE A 53 -23.96 7.53 10.65
CA ILE A 53 -22.58 7.28 11.12
C ILE A 53 -22.62 7.13 12.65
N PRO A 54 -23.26 6.07 13.18
CA PRO A 54 -23.52 5.96 14.63
C PRO A 54 -22.24 5.81 15.46
N GLN A 55 -21.15 5.29 14.88
CA GLN A 55 -19.84 5.18 15.53
C GLN A 55 -19.03 6.47 15.52
N GLY A 56 -19.50 7.54 14.84
CA GLY A 56 -18.72 8.72 14.53
C GLY A 56 -17.76 8.53 13.37
N ALA A 57 -17.03 9.56 12.99
CA ALA A 57 -16.04 9.50 11.93
C ALA A 57 -14.97 10.58 12.09
N HIS A 58 -13.77 10.31 11.58
CA HIS A 58 -12.79 11.34 11.22
C HIS A 58 -13.05 11.76 9.77
N VAL A 59 -13.32 13.05 9.54
CA VAL A 59 -13.54 13.62 8.20
C VAL A 59 -12.35 14.50 7.86
N GLU A 60 -11.72 14.24 6.73
CA GLU A 60 -10.61 15.05 6.25
C GLU A 60 -10.72 15.27 4.74
N VAL A 61 -10.42 16.50 4.29
CA VAL A 61 -10.25 16.85 2.88
C VAL A 61 -8.81 17.21 2.65
N ARG A 62 -8.17 16.54 1.69
CA ARG A 62 -6.77 16.78 1.32
C ARG A 62 -6.64 17.13 -0.15
N GLU A 63 -5.75 18.07 -0.44
CA GLU A 63 -5.16 18.19 -1.77
C GLU A 63 -3.92 17.31 -1.84
N ILE A 64 -3.90 16.39 -2.81
CA ILE A 64 -2.77 15.49 -3.06
C ILE A 64 -2.17 15.86 -4.42
N THR A 65 -0.85 16.08 -4.44
CA THR A 65 -0.10 16.33 -5.67
C THR A 65 0.82 15.15 -5.95
N ILE A 66 0.71 14.56 -7.15
CA ILE A 66 1.60 13.52 -7.65
C ILE A 66 2.45 14.11 -8.78
N ALA A 67 3.74 14.23 -8.56
CA ALA A 67 4.68 14.75 -9.56
C ALA A 67 4.74 13.82 -10.80
N PRO A 68 5.17 14.29 -11.97
CA PRO A 68 5.43 13.42 -13.12
C PRO A 68 6.35 12.25 -12.75
N GLY A 69 5.94 11.03 -13.09
CA GLY A 69 6.62 9.78 -12.70
C GLY A 69 6.40 9.35 -11.25
N GLY A 70 5.60 10.09 -10.47
CA GLY A 70 5.29 9.75 -9.08
C GLY A 70 4.20 8.68 -8.95
N THR A 71 4.16 8.05 -7.77
CA THR A 71 3.19 7.03 -7.39
C THR A 71 2.79 7.14 -5.94
N THR A 72 1.52 6.83 -5.61
CA THR A 72 1.06 6.69 -4.22
C THR A 72 1.61 5.43 -3.54
N GLY A 73 2.17 4.48 -4.30
CA GLY A 73 2.39 3.12 -3.85
C GLY A 73 1.07 2.36 -3.70
N TRP A 74 1.18 1.02 -3.59
CA TRP A 74 0.01 0.17 -3.37
C TRP A 74 -0.51 0.33 -1.94
N HIS A 75 -1.79 0.65 -1.82
CA HIS A 75 -2.46 0.89 -0.55
C HIS A 75 -3.96 0.58 -0.63
N TYR A 76 -4.65 0.63 0.50
CA TYR A 76 -6.10 0.55 0.60
C TYR A 76 -6.61 1.50 1.69
N HIS A 77 -7.91 1.70 1.75
CA HIS A 77 -8.58 2.48 2.77
C HIS A 77 -9.56 1.61 3.56
N ASP A 78 -9.77 1.89 4.85
CA ASP A 78 -10.76 1.18 5.66
C ASP A 78 -12.22 1.65 5.41
N ALA A 79 -12.40 2.68 4.58
CA ALA A 79 -13.70 3.23 4.19
C ALA A 79 -13.73 3.61 2.71
N GLN A 80 -14.93 3.91 2.20
CA GLN A 80 -15.12 4.47 0.86
C GLN A 80 -14.52 5.87 0.79
N ILE A 81 -13.67 6.11 -0.20
CA ILE A 81 -13.03 7.40 -0.48
C ILE A 81 -13.56 7.98 -1.80
N TYR A 82 -13.62 9.29 -1.87
CA TYR A 82 -13.97 10.02 -3.09
C TYR A 82 -12.89 11.04 -3.42
N GLY A 83 -12.39 10.98 -4.63
CA GLY A 83 -11.39 11.91 -5.16
C GLY A 83 -11.92 12.67 -6.38
N LEU A 84 -11.61 13.96 -6.49
CA LEU A 84 -11.78 14.76 -7.71
C LEU A 84 -10.42 15.01 -8.34
N VAL A 85 -10.22 14.60 -9.58
CA VAL A 85 -9.04 15.00 -10.35
C VAL A 85 -9.19 16.46 -10.75
N ARG A 86 -8.41 17.35 -10.14
CA ARG A 86 -8.42 18.78 -10.49
C ARG A 86 -7.53 19.10 -11.66
N GLN A 87 -6.42 18.38 -11.79
CA GLN A 87 -5.42 18.59 -12.83
C GLN A 87 -4.74 17.29 -13.21
N GLY A 88 -4.28 17.19 -14.45
CA GLY A 88 -3.50 16.08 -14.96
C GLY A 88 -4.33 14.87 -15.35
N THR A 89 -3.65 13.73 -15.40
CA THR A 89 -4.25 12.44 -15.73
C THR A 89 -3.69 11.40 -14.78
N LEU A 90 -4.56 10.81 -13.96
CA LEU A 90 -4.21 9.75 -13.03
C LEU A 90 -4.41 8.39 -13.71
N THR A 91 -3.41 7.53 -13.64
CA THR A 91 -3.53 6.10 -13.94
C THR A 91 -3.69 5.36 -12.63
N HIS A 92 -4.78 4.58 -12.50
CA HIS A 92 -5.22 4.04 -11.22
C HIS A 92 -5.55 2.53 -11.36
N PRO A 93 -4.55 1.65 -11.34
CA PRO A 93 -4.77 0.21 -11.32
C PRO A 93 -5.32 -0.24 -9.96
N GLY A 94 -6.28 -1.15 -9.99
CA GLY A 94 -6.78 -1.87 -8.81
C GLY A 94 -6.05 -3.20 -8.60
N ALA A 95 -6.57 -4.03 -7.69
CA ALA A 95 -6.00 -5.33 -7.32
C ALA A 95 -5.92 -6.33 -8.50
N ASP A 96 -6.64 -6.10 -9.58
CA ASP A 96 -6.57 -6.88 -10.84
C ASP A 96 -5.55 -6.32 -11.85
N CYS A 97 -4.80 -5.29 -11.45
CA CYS A 97 -3.80 -4.56 -12.24
C CYS A 97 -4.33 -3.92 -13.54
N LYS A 98 -5.65 -3.86 -13.72
CA LYS A 98 -6.21 -3.17 -14.88
C LYS A 98 -6.23 -1.67 -14.64
N PRO A 99 -5.52 -0.88 -15.45
CA PRO A 99 -5.48 0.55 -15.25
C PRO A 99 -6.81 1.20 -15.64
N VAL A 100 -7.39 1.96 -14.72
CA VAL A 100 -8.42 2.95 -15.00
C VAL A 100 -7.75 4.31 -15.11
N VAL A 101 -8.15 5.12 -16.09
CA VAL A 101 -7.54 6.44 -16.33
C VAL A 101 -8.56 7.53 -16.05
N TYR A 102 -8.23 8.38 -15.08
CA TYR A 102 -9.03 9.53 -14.70
C TYR A 102 -8.38 10.83 -15.16
N ARG A 103 -9.17 11.73 -15.75
CA ARG A 103 -8.75 13.06 -16.23
C ARG A 103 -9.33 14.17 -15.38
N ALA A 104 -8.80 15.36 -15.51
CA ALA A 104 -9.32 16.55 -14.84
C ALA A 104 -10.84 16.68 -15.00
N GLY A 105 -11.56 16.93 -13.90
CA GLY A 105 -13.00 16.99 -13.79
C GLY A 105 -13.70 15.66 -13.49
N GLN A 106 -12.98 14.53 -13.46
CA GLN A 106 -13.57 13.21 -13.16
C GLN A 106 -13.46 12.90 -11.66
N ILE A 107 -14.47 12.18 -11.17
CA ILE A 107 -14.53 11.66 -9.81
C ILE A 107 -13.95 10.24 -9.80
N ILE A 108 -13.15 9.97 -8.78
CA ILE A 108 -12.63 8.66 -8.41
C ILE A 108 -13.47 8.15 -7.25
N GLU A 109 -13.87 6.90 -7.31
CA GLU A 109 -14.47 6.18 -6.19
C GLU A 109 -13.56 5.01 -5.81
N GLU A 110 -13.11 4.99 -4.55
CA GLU A 110 -12.23 3.96 -4.01
C GLU A 110 -12.96 3.21 -2.90
N PRO A 111 -13.50 2.01 -3.19
CA PRO A 111 -14.19 1.20 -2.18
C PRO A 111 -13.24 0.82 -1.04
N GLY A 112 -13.76 0.81 0.18
CA GLY A 112 -12.99 0.41 1.36
C GLY A 112 -12.64 -1.07 1.40
N GLY A 113 -11.59 -1.39 2.16
CA GLY A 113 -11.14 -2.74 2.47
C GLY A 113 -9.95 -3.24 1.64
N LYS A 114 -9.16 -4.11 2.23
CA LYS A 114 -7.91 -4.62 1.65
C LYS A 114 -8.07 -5.31 0.29
N ALA A 115 -9.24 -5.88 -0.01
CA ALA A 115 -9.53 -6.47 -1.32
C ALA A 115 -9.55 -5.44 -2.47
N ASN A 116 -9.68 -4.15 -2.13
CA ASN A 116 -9.70 -3.03 -3.06
C ASN A 116 -8.36 -2.28 -3.08
N THR A 117 -7.25 -2.99 -2.79
CA THR A 117 -5.90 -2.44 -2.91
C THR A 117 -5.69 -1.86 -4.31
N HIS A 118 -5.12 -0.66 -4.36
CA HIS A 118 -4.94 0.11 -5.58
C HIS A 118 -3.68 0.98 -5.48
N GLU A 119 -3.33 1.61 -6.59
CA GLU A 119 -2.20 2.54 -6.72
C GLU A 119 -2.60 3.70 -7.62
N GLY A 120 -2.16 4.90 -7.29
CA GLY A 120 -2.30 6.08 -8.16
C GLY A 120 -0.95 6.45 -8.77
N THR A 121 -0.83 6.46 -10.10
CA THR A 121 0.41 6.83 -10.79
C THR A 121 0.21 7.99 -11.75
N ASN A 122 1.22 8.87 -11.83
CA ASN A 122 1.27 9.95 -12.81
C ASN A 122 2.23 9.58 -13.94
N LEU A 123 1.72 9.03 -15.03
CA LEU A 123 2.49 8.69 -16.24
C LEU A 123 2.62 9.88 -17.22
N GLY A 124 2.07 11.05 -16.85
CA GLY A 124 2.11 12.27 -17.66
C GLY A 124 3.33 13.14 -17.38
N THR A 125 3.31 14.34 -17.98
CA THR A 125 4.42 15.33 -17.87
C THR A 125 4.05 16.54 -17.02
N VAL A 126 2.80 16.63 -16.55
CA VAL A 126 2.32 17.67 -15.63
C VAL A 126 1.89 17.03 -14.32
N PRO A 127 1.93 17.73 -13.18
CA PRO A 127 1.44 17.19 -11.92
C PRO A 127 -0.04 16.75 -12.00
N VAL A 128 -0.36 15.63 -11.35
CA VAL A 128 -1.74 15.28 -11.02
C VAL A 128 -2.08 15.94 -9.68
N ILE A 129 -3.21 16.64 -9.63
CA ILE A 129 -3.74 17.25 -8.41
C ILE A 129 -5.11 16.66 -8.14
N LEU A 130 -5.29 16.12 -6.95
CA LEU A 130 -6.53 15.51 -6.47
C LEU A 130 -7.03 16.26 -5.25
N ASP A 131 -8.35 16.52 -5.17
CA ASP A 131 -9.03 16.82 -3.90
C ASP A 131 -9.70 15.54 -3.42
N VAL A 132 -9.33 15.05 -2.25
CA VAL A 132 -9.78 13.76 -1.73
C VAL A 132 -10.52 13.95 -0.41
N LEU A 133 -11.74 13.41 -0.35
CA LEU A 133 -12.58 13.37 0.84
C LEU A 133 -12.45 12.00 1.52
N TYR A 134 -12.01 12.04 2.77
CA TYR A 134 -11.94 10.90 3.67
C TYR A 134 -13.05 11.00 4.71
N VAL A 135 -13.81 9.91 4.89
CA VAL A 135 -14.78 9.74 6.00
C VAL A 135 -14.42 8.44 6.68
N MET A 136 -13.42 8.48 7.55
CA MET A 136 -12.78 7.31 8.13
C MET A 136 -13.42 6.90 9.46
N PRO A 137 -13.45 5.61 9.79
CA PRO A 137 -13.78 5.19 11.15
C PRO A 137 -12.83 5.82 12.17
N PRO A 138 -13.30 6.14 13.38
CA PRO A 138 -12.45 6.75 14.40
C PRO A 138 -11.18 5.96 14.68
N GLY A 139 -10.04 6.66 14.72
CA GLY A 139 -8.73 6.07 15.02
C GLY A 139 -8.08 5.27 13.88
N LYS A 140 -8.71 5.23 12.71
CA LYS A 140 -8.11 4.61 11.52
C LYS A 140 -7.27 5.61 10.73
N PRO A 141 -6.12 5.19 10.15
CA PRO A 141 -5.34 6.03 9.26
C PRO A 141 -6.11 6.32 7.97
N LEU A 142 -5.70 7.36 7.23
CA LEU A 142 -6.32 7.70 5.95
C LEU A 142 -6.06 6.65 4.87
N SER A 143 -4.93 5.94 4.96
CA SER A 143 -4.59 4.80 4.10
C SER A 143 -3.72 3.80 4.84
N GLU A 144 -3.77 2.55 4.42
CA GLU A 144 -2.95 1.43 4.88
C GLU A 144 -2.06 0.97 3.72
N ASP A 145 -0.77 0.86 3.95
CA ASP A 145 0.16 0.33 2.94
C ASP A 145 -0.15 -1.13 2.64
N ALA A 146 0.05 -1.53 1.39
CA ALA A 146 -0.18 -2.88 0.93
C ALA A 146 0.95 -3.40 0.03
N ASP A 147 1.09 -4.73 -0.02
CA ASP A 147 1.93 -5.37 -1.03
C ASP A 147 1.33 -5.18 -2.42
N ALA A 148 2.20 -5.02 -3.42
CA ALA A 148 1.77 -5.04 -4.81
C ALA A 148 1.06 -6.37 -5.13
N PRO A 149 -0.09 -6.36 -5.82
CA PRO A 149 -0.75 -7.58 -6.28
C PRO A 149 0.19 -8.44 -7.12
N ALA A 150 -0.02 -9.76 -7.14
CA ALA A 150 0.85 -10.69 -7.88
C ALA A 150 1.02 -10.34 -9.37
N CYS A 151 -0.01 -9.74 -9.99
CA CYS A 151 0.04 -9.28 -11.39
C CYS A 151 0.88 -8.01 -11.61
N ALA A 152 1.22 -7.27 -10.54
CA ALA A 152 2.07 -6.07 -10.59
C ALA A 152 3.50 -6.34 -10.12
N GLN A 153 3.80 -7.57 -9.67
CA GLN A 153 5.15 -7.98 -9.30
C GLN A 153 5.97 -8.30 -10.57
N PRO A 154 7.26 -7.94 -10.62
CA PRO A 154 8.15 -8.22 -11.76
C PRO A 154 8.46 -9.71 -11.93
#